data_8d75012966d7bbeca4cdcca16f04fcec
#
_entry.id   8d75012966d7bbeca4cdcca16f04fcec
#
_cell.length_a   1.000
_cell.length_b   1.000
_cell.length_c   1.000
_cell.angle_alpha   90.00
_cell.angle_beta   90.00
_cell.angle_gamma   90.00
#
_symmetry.space_group_name_H-M   'P 1'
#
loop_
_entity.id
_entity.type
_entity.pdbx_description
1 polymer ?
#
loop_
_entity_poly.entity_id
_entity_poly.type
_entity_poly.pdbx_seq_one_letter_code
_entity_poly.pdbx_strand_id
1 'polypeptide(L)'
;MRNDPFWVRVVSDSRLLDIASTFLRGPDGIALFSSHYFCKAAGTGQRVLWHQDGSYWPLRPVTVTTLWVCVDTSDRENGCLRVFPRSHLEDLAPLVADTADTEQNVLGACTHDDSHLARLTERFGPPLDLELQPGDISLHHPNLIHGSEPNR
;
A
#
# COMPACT_ATOMS: atom_id res chain seq x y z
N MET A 1 -13.71 6.30 11.86
CA MET A 1 -13.89 4.88 11.54
C MET A 1 -14.02 3.97 12.77
N ARG A 2 -13.26 4.13 13.84
CA ARG A 2 -13.22 3.20 14.98
C ARG A 2 -14.57 2.84 15.61
N ASN A 3 -15.56 3.72 15.55
CA ASN A 3 -16.86 3.55 16.21
C ASN A 3 -18.03 3.47 15.22
N ASP A 4 -17.77 3.44 13.92
CA ASP A 4 -18.81 3.29 12.92
C ASP A 4 -19.09 1.80 12.66
N PRO A 5 -20.31 1.32 12.94
CA PRO A 5 -20.68 -0.08 12.76
C PRO A 5 -20.49 -0.61 11.33
N PHE A 6 -20.58 0.25 10.34
CA PHE A 6 -20.34 -0.12 8.94
C PHE A 6 -18.88 -0.57 8.76
N TRP A 7 -17.91 0.26 9.17
CA TRP A 7 -16.50 -0.07 9.02
C TRP A 7 -16.08 -1.26 9.88
N VAL A 8 -16.67 -1.41 11.07
CA VAL A 8 -16.43 -2.60 11.90
C VAL A 8 -16.89 -3.86 11.17
N ARG A 9 -18.06 -3.84 10.51
CA ARG A 9 -18.53 -4.97 9.70
C ARG A 9 -17.62 -5.26 8.52
N VAL A 10 -17.12 -4.23 7.83
CA VAL A 10 -16.21 -4.43 6.69
C VAL A 10 -14.92 -5.12 7.15
N VAL A 11 -14.25 -4.61 8.18
CA VAL A 11 -12.96 -5.18 8.62
C VAL A 11 -13.11 -6.54 9.34
N SER A 12 -14.32 -6.92 9.74
CA SER A 12 -14.62 -8.23 10.33
C SER A 12 -15.39 -9.16 9.40
N ASP A 13 -15.50 -8.83 8.12
CA ASP A 13 -16.12 -9.73 7.14
C ASP A 13 -15.31 -11.02 7.02
N SER A 14 -15.97 -12.16 7.22
CA SER A 14 -15.31 -13.47 7.26
C SER A 14 -14.55 -13.78 5.97
N ARG A 15 -15.04 -13.33 4.82
CA ARG A 15 -14.39 -13.55 3.51
C ARG A 15 -13.04 -12.83 3.45
N LEU A 16 -12.95 -11.60 3.98
CA LEU A 16 -11.71 -10.84 4.04
C LEU A 16 -10.74 -11.46 5.06
N LEU A 17 -11.26 -11.90 6.20
CA LEU A 17 -10.45 -12.55 7.24
C LEU A 17 -9.91 -13.89 6.75
N ASP A 18 -10.70 -14.70 6.04
CA ASP A 18 -10.27 -15.97 5.47
C ASP A 18 -9.13 -15.77 4.46
N ILE A 19 -9.26 -14.75 3.58
CA ILE A 19 -8.20 -14.39 2.63
C ILE A 19 -6.93 -13.97 3.37
N ALA A 20 -7.03 -13.06 4.34
CA ALA A 20 -5.87 -12.60 5.10
C ALA A 20 -5.19 -13.75 5.86
N SER A 21 -5.96 -14.66 6.43
CA SER A 21 -5.47 -15.82 7.19
C SER A 21 -4.65 -16.80 6.36
N THR A 22 -4.84 -16.84 5.04
CA THR A 22 -4.01 -17.67 4.16
C THR A 22 -2.56 -17.22 4.12
N PHE A 23 -2.31 -15.94 4.37
CA PHE A 23 -0.97 -15.32 4.33
C PHE A 23 -0.38 -15.12 5.73
N LEU A 24 -1.24 -14.95 6.74
CA LEU A 24 -0.84 -14.72 8.13
C LEU A 24 -1.13 -15.99 8.95
N ARG A 25 -0.23 -16.95 8.86
CA ARG A 25 -0.38 -18.21 9.61
C ARG A 25 0.13 -18.06 11.04
N GLY A 26 -0.77 -18.21 12.00
CA GLY A 26 -0.43 -18.25 13.42
C GLY A 26 -1.45 -19.03 14.21
N PRO A 27 -1.07 -19.68 15.33
CA PRO A 27 -1.99 -20.46 16.17
C PRO A 27 -3.03 -19.60 16.87
N ASP A 28 -2.76 -18.31 17.04
CA ASP A 28 -3.58 -17.39 17.84
C ASP A 28 -4.54 -16.54 16.99
N GLY A 29 -4.65 -16.84 15.68
CA GLY A 29 -5.48 -16.08 14.74
C GLY A 29 -4.79 -14.82 14.23
N ILE A 30 -5.58 -13.90 13.67
CA ILE A 30 -5.10 -12.63 13.12
C ILE A 30 -5.75 -11.46 13.86
N ALA A 31 -5.04 -10.33 13.90
CA ALA A 31 -5.51 -9.10 14.50
C ALA A 31 -5.46 -7.95 13.48
N LEU A 32 -6.45 -7.06 13.53
CA LEU A 32 -6.43 -5.83 12.75
C LEU A 32 -5.41 -4.86 13.37
N PHE A 33 -4.32 -4.62 12.66
CA PHE A 33 -3.31 -3.62 13.06
C PHE A 33 -3.76 -2.21 12.76
N SER A 34 -4.23 -1.95 11.53
CA SER A 34 -4.65 -0.64 11.07
C SER A 34 -5.69 -0.75 9.97
N SER A 35 -6.51 0.28 9.79
CA SER A 35 -7.44 0.40 8.68
C SER A 35 -7.53 1.85 8.23
N HIS A 36 -7.40 2.09 6.94
CA HIS A 36 -7.45 3.40 6.31
C HIS A 36 -8.45 3.40 5.15
N TYR A 37 -9.13 4.51 4.96
CA TYR A 37 -9.85 4.79 3.72
C TYR A 37 -9.01 5.77 2.91
N PHE A 38 -8.53 5.31 1.76
CA PHE A 38 -7.66 6.10 0.89
C PHE A 38 -8.49 6.72 -0.22
N CYS A 39 -8.49 8.04 -0.31
CA CYS A 39 -9.25 8.78 -1.30
C CYS A 39 -8.35 9.81 -1.98
N LYS A 40 -8.30 9.77 -3.31
CA LYS A 40 -7.65 10.77 -4.14
C LYS A 40 -8.68 11.56 -4.90
N ALA A 41 -8.94 12.79 -4.50
CA ALA A 41 -9.86 13.67 -5.21
C ALA A 41 -9.33 14.03 -6.61
N ALA A 42 -10.22 14.09 -7.60
CA ALA A 42 -9.87 14.45 -8.97
C ALA A 42 -9.18 15.82 -9.04
N GLY A 43 -8.09 15.90 -9.78
CA GLY A 43 -7.32 17.12 -10.01
C GLY A 43 -6.49 17.63 -8.81
N THR A 44 -6.70 17.10 -7.60
CA THR A 44 -5.99 17.52 -6.37
C THR A 44 -5.39 16.36 -5.58
N GLY A 45 -5.77 15.13 -5.91
CA GLY A 45 -5.26 13.94 -5.24
C GLY A 45 -3.75 13.76 -5.50
N GLN A 46 -2.97 13.82 -4.45
CA GLN A 46 -1.51 13.82 -4.52
C GLN A 46 -0.93 12.43 -4.78
N ARG A 47 0.31 12.40 -5.28
CA ARG A 47 1.08 11.17 -5.41
C ARG A 47 1.46 10.58 -4.07
N VAL A 48 1.76 9.29 -4.07
CA VAL A 48 2.46 8.61 -2.97
C VAL A 48 3.78 8.10 -3.52
N LEU A 49 4.89 8.59 -2.96
CA LEU A 49 6.23 8.17 -3.36
C LEU A 49 6.45 6.67 -3.09
N TRP A 50 7.44 6.11 -3.77
CA TRP A 50 7.82 4.71 -3.64
C TRP A 50 8.27 4.40 -2.22
N HIS A 51 7.62 3.45 -1.59
CA HIS A 51 7.87 3.08 -0.20
C HIS A 51 7.59 1.60 0.06
N GLN A 52 8.00 1.17 1.24
CA GLN A 52 7.68 -0.12 1.84
C GLN A 52 6.92 0.17 3.13
N ASP A 53 5.69 -0.33 3.25
CA ASP A 53 4.84 -0.11 4.43
C ASP A 53 5.54 -0.50 5.74
N GLY A 54 6.24 -1.62 5.72
CA GLY A 54 6.94 -2.15 6.89
C GLY A 54 7.98 -1.22 7.48
N SER A 55 8.48 -0.24 6.71
CA SER A 55 9.43 0.75 7.19
C SER A 55 8.81 1.77 8.16
N TYR A 56 7.49 1.98 8.06
CA TYR A 56 6.75 2.88 8.95
C TYR A 56 6.28 2.21 10.24
N TRP A 57 6.29 0.87 10.29
CA TRP A 57 5.64 0.14 11.38
C TRP A 57 6.62 -0.29 12.47
N PRO A 58 6.32 -0.01 13.75
CA PRO A 58 7.17 -0.41 14.87
C PRO A 58 6.98 -1.89 15.26
N LEU A 59 6.85 -2.77 14.25
CA LEU A 59 6.61 -4.19 14.45
C LEU A 59 7.86 -5.00 14.16
N ARG A 60 8.18 -5.95 15.04
CA ARG A 60 9.27 -6.91 14.83
C ARG A 60 8.86 -8.27 15.39
N PRO A 61 8.81 -9.35 14.58
CA PRO A 61 8.94 -9.33 13.13
C PRO A 61 7.75 -8.60 12.46
N VAL A 62 7.95 -8.12 11.22
CA VAL A 62 6.88 -7.49 10.44
C VAL A 62 6.03 -8.57 9.78
N THR A 63 5.20 -9.24 10.59
CA THR A 63 4.27 -10.29 10.13
C THR A 63 2.90 -9.66 9.90
N VAL A 64 2.76 -8.99 8.78
CA VAL A 64 1.54 -8.25 8.40
C VAL A 64 1.26 -8.52 6.92
N THR A 65 0.02 -8.46 6.51
CA THR A 65 -0.38 -8.31 5.09
C THR A 65 -1.33 -7.14 4.97
N THR A 66 -1.15 -6.31 3.96
CA THR A 66 -2.13 -5.28 3.61
C THR A 66 -3.14 -5.90 2.66
N LEU A 67 -4.42 -5.80 3.02
CA LEU A 67 -5.53 -6.18 2.17
C LEU A 67 -6.21 -4.89 1.70
N TRP A 68 -6.13 -4.64 0.40
CA TRP A 68 -6.71 -3.47 -0.24
C TRP A 68 -8.01 -3.86 -0.92
N VAL A 69 -9.11 -3.20 -0.56
CA VAL A 69 -10.41 -3.39 -1.19
C VAL A 69 -10.71 -2.17 -2.05
N CYS A 70 -10.93 -2.40 -3.34
CA CYS A 70 -11.27 -1.35 -4.29
C CYS A 70 -12.73 -0.94 -4.13
N VAL A 71 -12.98 0.34 -3.82
CA VAL A 71 -14.34 0.89 -3.62
C VAL A 71 -14.87 1.49 -4.92
N ASP A 72 -14.05 2.32 -5.56
CA ASP A 72 -14.33 2.91 -6.87
C ASP A 72 -13.34 2.38 -7.89
N THR A 73 -13.63 2.46 -9.18
CA THR A 73 -12.68 2.10 -10.24
C THR A 73 -11.35 2.80 -9.99
N SER A 74 -10.30 2.01 -9.93
CA SER A 74 -8.93 2.47 -9.71
C SER A 74 -8.12 2.15 -10.96
N ASP A 75 -7.65 3.17 -11.65
CA ASP A 75 -6.89 3.07 -12.88
C ASP A 75 -5.70 4.02 -12.89
N ARG A 76 -4.96 3.99 -13.97
CA ARG A 76 -3.75 4.80 -14.13
C ARG A 76 -4.04 6.30 -14.13
N GLU A 77 -5.20 6.74 -14.60
CA GLU A 77 -5.54 8.16 -14.71
C GLU A 77 -5.90 8.74 -13.34
N ASN A 78 -6.55 7.93 -12.49
CA ASN A 78 -6.93 8.37 -11.15
C ASN A 78 -5.95 7.99 -10.04
N GLY A 79 -4.78 7.47 -10.42
CA GLY A 79 -3.66 7.20 -9.51
C GLY A 79 -3.80 5.89 -8.75
N CYS A 80 -4.05 4.80 -9.47
CA CYS A 80 -4.05 3.45 -8.92
C CYS A 80 -2.72 3.08 -8.26
N LEU A 81 -2.74 2.02 -7.47
CA LEU A 81 -1.53 1.48 -6.87
C LEU A 81 -0.57 0.96 -7.95
N ARG A 82 0.70 1.28 -7.82
CA ARG A 82 1.79 0.79 -8.67
C ARG A 82 2.78 0.02 -7.82
N VAL A 83 3.27 -1.10 -8.32
CA VAL A 83 4.16 -1.98 -7.57
C VAL A 83 5.36 -2.40 -8.39
N PHE A 84 6.49 -2.65 -7.72
CA PHE A 84 7.61 -3.38 -8.31
C PHE A 84 7.46 -4.87 -7.99
N PRO A 85 7.11 -5.73 -8.97
CA PRO A 85 6.90 -7.15 -8.73
C PRO A 85 8.13 -7.81 -8.10
N ARG A 86 7.92 -8.66 -7.09
CA ARG A 86 8.95 -9.39 -6.34
C ARG A 86 9.85 -8.54 -5.44
N SER A 87 9.69 -7.22 -5.39
CA SER A 87 10.48 -6.36 -4.51
C SER A 87 10.26 -6.64 -3.01
N HIS A 88 9.22 -7.38 -2.65
CA HIS A 88 8.98 -7.83 -1.27
C HIS A 88 10.06 -8.78 -0.72
N LEU A 89 10.91 -9.32 -1.60
CA LEU A 89 12.05 -10.15 -1.20
C LEU A 89 13.24 -9.33 -0.69
N GLU A 90 13.18 -8.01 -0.83
CA GLU A 90 14.19 -7.10 -0.30
C GLU A 90 13.98 -6.82 1.18
N ASP A 91 15.08 -6.47 1.84
CA ASP A 91 15.02 -5.94 3.19
C ASP A 91 14.29 -4.58 3.24
N LEU A 92 13.79 -4.24 4.42
CA LEU A 92 13.19 -2.93 4.64
C LEU A 92 14.25 -1.83 4.52
N ALA A 93 14.01 -0.89 3.63
CA ALA A 93 14.82 0.31 3.51
C ALA A 93 14.47 1.33 4.61
N PRO A 94 15.45 2.11 5.08
CA PRO A 94 15.18 3.19 6.02
C PRO A 94 14.31 4.28 5.37
N LEU A 95 13.49 4.93 6.18
CA LEU A 95 12.73 6.10 5.75
C LEU A 95 13.67 7.29 5.50
N VAL A 96 13.46 7.94 4.39
CA VAL A 96 14.12 9.18 4.02
C VAL A 96 13.07 10.27 3.98
N ALA A 97 13.33 11.41 4.64
CA ALA A 97 12.44 12.55 4.56
C ALA A 97 12.40 13.07 3.11
N ASP A 98 11.21 13.28 2.59
CA ASP A 98 11.03 13.95 1.32
C ASP A 98 11.29 15.45 1.52
N THR A 99 12.52 15.87 1.29
CA THR A 99 12.93 17.26 1.47
C THR A 99 12.64 18.14 0.25
N ALA A 100 12.34 17.52 -0.89
CA ALA A 100 12.18 18.25 -2.15
C ALA A 100 10.71 18.56 -2.48
N ASP A 101 9.75 17.84 -1.91
CA ASP A 101 8.36 17.92 -2.39
C ASP A 101 7.32 17.48 -1.32
N THR A 102 7.49 17.94 -0.09
CA THR A 102 6.60 17.61 1.04
C THR A 102 5.14 18.00 0.80
N GLU A 103 4.88 18.95 -0.11
CA GLU A 103 3.52 19.36 -0.48
C GLU A 103 2.85 18.42 -1.49
N GLN A 104 3.64 17.59 -2.19
CA GLN A 104 3.13 16.69 -3.24
C GLN A 104 3.13 15.21 -2.85
N ASN A 105 3.70 14.86 -1.71
CA ASN A 105 3.72 13.48 -1.19
C ASN A 105 2.87 13.35 0.07
N VAL A 106 1.85 12.51 -0.01
CA VAL A 106 0.90 12.29 1.11
C VAL A 106 1.56 11.81 2.40
N LEU A 107 2.67 11.08 2.31
CA LEU A 107 3.30 10.45 3.48
C LEU A 107 4.43 11.30 4.11
N GLY A 108 4.91 12.35 3.44
CA GLY A 108 6.00 13.20 3.92
C GLY A 108 7.36 12.51 4.05
N ALA A 109 7.44 11.22 3.81
CA ALA A 109 8.65 10.41 3.81
C ALA A 109 8.47 9.23 2.84
N CYS A 110 9.58 8.67 2.36
CA CYS A 110 9.59 7.52 1.46
C CYS A 110 10.77 6.60 1.78
N THR A 111 10.81 5.43 1.18
CA THR A 111 12.02 4.58 1.21
C THR A 111 12.84 4.71 -0.05
N HIS A 112 12.21 5.14 -1.15
CA HIS A 112 12.84 5.30 -2.45
C HIS A 112 12.29 6.56 -3.14
N ASP A 113 13.13 7.55 -3.29
CA ASP A 113 12.81 8.73 -4.10
C ASP A 113 12.96 8.45 -5.61
N ASP A 114 12.62 9.44 -6.43
CA ASP A 114 12.64 9.31 -7.89
C ASP A 114 14.06 9.02 -8.44
N SER A 115 15.13 9.36 -7.71
CA SER A 115 16.50 9.05 -8.12
C SER A 115 16.79 7.54 -8.11
N HIS A 116 16.04 6.77 -7.32
CA HIS A 116 16.13 5.32 -7.24
C HIS A 116 15.35 4.59 -8.32
N LEU A 117 14.42 5.27 -9.01
CA LEU A 117 13.48 4.63 -9.95
C LEU A 117 14.19 3.86 -11.09
N ALA A 118 15.24 4.42 -11.65
CA ALA A 118 16.01 3.75 -12.71
C ALA A 118 16.63 2.45 -12.22
N ARG A 119 17.23 2.46 -11.03
CA ARG A 119 17.83 1.28 -10.39
C ARG A 119 16.77 0.22 -10.02
N LEU A 120 15.62 0.64 -9.52
CA LEU A 120 14.52 -0.27 -9.24
C LEU A 120 14.00 -0.92 -10.53
N THR A 121 13.87 -0.12 -11.59
CA THR A 121 13.43 -0.62 -12.89
C THR A 121 14.44 -1.59 -13.53
N GLU A 122 15.72 -1.31 -13.41
CA GLU A 122 16.77 -2.22 -13.86
C GLU A 122 16.71 -3.57 -13.11
N ARG A 123 16.46 -3.52 -11.80
CA ARG A 123 16.47 -4.71 -10.93
C ARG A 123 15.20 -5.55 -11.03
N PHE A 124 14.03 -4.91 -11.06
CA PHE A 124 12.72 -5.57 -10.95
C PHE A 124 11.90 -5.53 -12.24
N GLY A 125 12.36 -4.82 -13.26
CA GLY A 125 11.57 -4.45 -14.42
C GLY A 125 10.69 -3.22 -14.17
N PRO A 126 9.91 -2.80 -15.17
CA PRO A 126 9.02 -1.65 -15.01
C PRO A 126 7.95 -1.92 -13.94
N PRO A 127 7.50 -0.88 -13.22
CA PRO A 127 6.42 -1.03 -12.27
C PRO A 127 5.13 -1.45 -12.96
N LEU A 128 4.34 -2.26 -12.27
CA LEU A 128 3.02 -2.72 -12.70
C LEU A 128 1.95 -1.82 -12.10
N ASP A 129 1.04 -1.32 -12.92
CA ASP A 129 -0.14 -0.60 -12.49
C ASP A 129 -1.23 -1.62 -12.10
N LEU A 130 -1.74 -1.54 -10.86
CA LEU A 130 -2.81 -2.40 -10.38
C LEU A 130 -4.16 -1.71 -10.65
N GLU A 131 -4.66 -1.90 -11.85
CA GLU A 131 -5.99 -1.41 -12.24
C GLU A 131 -7.04 -2.36 -11.69
N LEU A 132 -7.96 -1.84 -10.88
CA LEU A 132 -8.97 -2.60 -10.15
C LEU A 132 -10.36 -2.03 -10.36
N GLN A 133 -11.36 -2.89 -10.34
CA GLN A 133 -12.76 -2.53 -10.35
C GLN A 133 -13.36 -2.57 -8.95
N PRO A 134 -14.50 -1.88 -8.70
CA PRO A 134 -15.18 -1.94 -7.41
C PRO A 134 -15.45 -3.38 -6.98
N GLY A 135 -14.98 -3.73 -5.77
CA GLY A 135 -15.06 -5.08 -5.21
C GLY A 135 -13.85 -5.96 -5.45
N ASP A 136 -12.93 -5.56 -6.34
CA ASP A 136 -11.65 -6.26 -6.46
C ASP A 136 -10.81 -6.06 -5.20
N ILE A 137 -9.94 -7.04 -4.96
CA ILE A 137 -9.07 -7.06 -3.78
C ILE A 137 -7.64 -7.31 -4.25
N SER A 138 -6.70 -6.57 -3.70
CA SER A 138 -5.27 -6.89 -3.77
C SER A 138 -4.69 -7.13 -2.39
N LEU A 139 -3.68 -8.00 -2.33
CA LEU A 139 -2.89 -8.23 -1.12
C LEU A 139 -1.44 -7.94 -1.41
N HIS A 140 -0.78 -7.28 -0.48
CA HIS A 140 0.64 -7.05 -0.62
C HIS A 140 1.40 -7.19 0.71
N HIS A 141 2.62 -7.68 0.55
CA HIS A 141 3.57 -7.84 1.65
C HIS A 141 4.06 -6.47 2.12
N PRO A 142 4.35 -6.27 3.41
CA PRO A 142 4.83 -4.98 3.93
C PRO A 142 6.16 -4.51 3.33
N ASN A 143 6.96 -5.42 2.78
CA ASN A 143 8.21 -5.09 2.10
C ASN A 143 8.01 -4.79 0.59
N LEU A 144 6.81 -4.94 0.03
CA LEU A 144 6.59 -4.64 -1.38
C LEU A 144 6.81 -3.16 -1.64
N ILE A 145 7.70 -2.83 -2.58
CA ILE A 145 7.92 -1.44 -3.00
C ILE A 145 6.74 -1.02 -3.87
N HIS A 146 6.03 -0.01 -3.41
CA HIS A 146 4.83 0.48 -4.09
C HIS A 146 4.69 2.00 -3.94
N GLY A 147 3.83 2.56 -4.76
CA GLY A 147 3.55 4.00 -4.78
C GLY A 147 2.32 4.27 -5.65
N SER A 148 2.03 5.51 -5.93
CA SER A 148 0.95 5.88 -6.85
C SER A 148 1.12 7.28 -7.41
N GLU A 149 0.67 7.49 -8.65
CA GLU A 149 0.64 8.80 -9.29
C GLU A 149 -0.49 9.68 -8.73
N PRO A 150 -0.48 10.99 -9.00
CA PRO A 150 -1.63 11.85 -8.70
C PRO A 150 -2.92 11.39 -9.41
N ASN A 151 -4.07 11.78 -8.89
CA ASN A 151 -5.34 11.74 -9.63
C ASN A 151 -5.42 13.01 -10.50
N ARG A 152 -5.45 12.85 -11.80
CA ARG A 152 -5.43 13.93 -12.82
C ARG A 152 -6.81 14.41 -13.22
#